data_cbf2199bc47777e9608e774c0ea00d0d
#
_entry.id   cbf2199bc47777e9608e774c0ea00d0d
#
_cell.length_a   1.000
_cell.length_b   1.000
_cell.length_c   1.000
_cell.angle_alpha   90.00
_cell.angle_beta   90.00
_cell.angle_gamma   90.00
#
_symmetry.space_group_name_H-M   'P 1'
#
loop_
_entity.id
_entity.type
_entity.pdbx_description
1 polymer ?
#
loop_
_entity_poly.entity_id
_entity_poly.type
_entity_poly.pdbx_seq_one_letter_code
_entity_poly.pdbx_strand_id
1 'polypeptide(L)'
;MERARALITAGRVRHEGGVVVVDKRGQGGIDPAALLSLDTSPVAVWVDDHKAGGLRYTVGVNPNAAAPPDDVRPALRALAAAEFAHGAPALAATPGTASENWGGRQAVFGSPWNYGSRLAPDEVVRLTRAALGV
;
A
#
# COMPACT_ATOMS: atom_id res chain seq x y z
N MET A 1 -11.00 13.34 10.50
CA MET A 1 -10.97 12.48 11.69
C MET A 1 -12.19 11.57 11.78
N GLU A 2 -13.38 12.07 11.52
CA GLU A 2 -14.61 11.26 11.56
C GLU A 2 -14.59 10.09 10.56
N ARG A 3 -14.15 10.32 9.33
CA ARG A 3 -14.06 9.24 8.32
C ARG A 3 -13.04 8.18 8.69
N ALA A 4 -11.93 8.57 9.31
CA ALA A 4 -10.93 7.63 9.79
C ALA A 4 -11.51 6.73 10.87
N ARG A 5 -12.22 7.30 11.84
CA ARG A 5 -12.89 6.54 12.89
C ARG A 5 -14.00 5.67 12.35
N ALA A 6 -14.76 6.16 11.36
CA ALA A 6 -15.81 5.39 10.72
C ALA A 6 -15.28 4.13 10.04
N LEU A 7 -14.12 4.21 9.37
CA LEU A 7 -13.47 3.05 8.78
C LEU A 7 -13.05 2.03 9.84
N ILE A 8 -12.47 2.49 10.94
CA ILE A 8 -12.08 1.63 12.05
C ILE A 8 -13.31 0.92 12.63
N THR A 9 -14.38 1.68 12.91
CA THR A 9 -15.62 1.15 13.47
C THR A 9 -16.30 0.14 12.53
N ALA A 10 -16.21 0.37 11.21
CA ALA A 10 -16.76 -0.52 10.20
C ALA A 10 -15.93 -1.79 9.96
N GLY A 11 -14.83 -1.99 10.70
CA GLY A 11 -13.96 -3.14 10.51
C GLY A 11 -13.11 -3.10 9.24
N ARG A 12 -12.92 -1.92 8.66
CA ARG A 12 -12.15 -1.71 7.43
C ARG A 12 -10.66 -1.54 7.67
N VAL A 13 -10.24 -1.53 8.93
CA VAL A 13 -8.84 -1.40 9.33
C VAL A 13 -8.44 -2.65 10.08
N ARG A 14 -7.40 -3.32 9.61
CA ARG A 14 -6.87 -4.52 10.26
C ARG A 14 -5.37 -4.42 10.40
N HIS A 15 -4.81 -5.22 11.29
CA HIS A 15 -3.39 -5.22 11.57
C HIS A 15 -2.81 -6.61 11.29
N GLU A 16 -1.69 -6.65 10.57
CA GLU A 16 -0.91 -7.85 10.36
C GLU A 16 0.56 -7.53 10.62
N GLY A 17 1.09 -8.02 11.74
CA GLY A 17 2.42 -7.67 12.19
C GLY A 17 2.55 -6.15 12.32
N GLY A 18 3.60 -5.58 11.74
CA GLY A 18 3.81 -4.13 11.71
C GLY A 18 3.12 -3.40 10.57
N VAL A 19 2.08 -3.96 9.98
CA VAL A 19 1.34 -3.34 8.88
C VAL A 19 -0.09 -3.09 9.29
N VAL A 20 -0.54 -1.85 9.14
CA VAL A 20 -1.97 -1.51 9.17
C VAL A 20 -2.52 -1.56 7.75
N VAL A 21 -3.59 -2.32 7.56
CA VAL A 21 -4.25 -2.50 6.26
C VAL A 21 -5.56 -1.75 6.29
N VAL A 22 -5.73 -0.79 5.39
CA VAL A 22 -6.92 0.05 5.31
C VAL A 22 -7.67 -0.24 4.01
N ASP A 23 -8.83 -0.83 4.13
CA ASP A 23 -9.70 -1.14 3.00
C ASP A 23 -10.63 0.04 2.73
N LYS A 24 -10.32 0.79 1.67
CA LYS A 24 -11.09 1.95 1.23
C LYS A 24 -12.06 1.65 0.10
N ARG A 25 -12.19 0.40 -0.31
CA ARG A 25 -13.04 0.05 -1.45
C ARG A 25 -14.49 0.49 -1.21
N GLY A 26 -15.04 1.21 -2.18
CA GLY A 26 -16.40 1.73 -2.09
C GLY A 26 -16.59 2.87 -1.08
N GLN A 27 -15.52 3.38 -0.49
CA GLN A 27 -15.57 4.47 0.47
C GLN A 27 -15.15 5.79 -0.18
N GLY A 28 -15.60 6.89 0.37
CA GLY A 28 -15.15 8.21 -0.06
C GLY A 28 -13.71 8.48 0.35
N GLY A 29 -13.17 9.60 -0.10
CA GLY A 29 -11.82 10.01 0.25
C GLY A 29 -11.63 10.14 1.76
N ILE A 30 -10.45 9.79 2.22
CA ILE A 30 -10.04 9.90 3.62
C ILE A 30 -8.67 10.56 3.67
N ASP A 31 -8.46 11.41 4.66
CA ASP A 31 -7.15 11.98 4.91
C ASP A 31 -6.23 10.91 5.53
N PRO A 32 -5.17 10.49 4.81
CA PRO A 32 -4.26 9.47 5.35
C PRO A 32 -3.62 9.88 6.67
N ALA A 33 -3.26 11.15 6.82
CA ALA A 33 -2.66 11.65 8.05
C ALA A 33 -3.60 11.51 9.25
N ALA A 34 -4.90 11.72 9.05
CA ALA A 34 -5.88 11.56 10.11
C ALA A 34 -5.97 10.10 10.59
N LEU A 35 -5.98 9.13 9.68
CA LEU A 35 -6.01 7.73 10.06
C LEU A 35 -4.70 7.29 10.71
N LEU A 36 -3.56 7.67 10.13
CA LEU A 36 -2.26 7.28 10.65
C LEU A 36 -1.96 7.89 12.03
N SER A 37 -2.61 9.02 12.36
CA SER A 37 -2.52 9.60 13.71
C SER A 37 -3.16 8.73 14.80
N LEU A 38 -4.03 7.79 14.39
CA LEU A 38 -4.73 6.86 15.28
C LEU A 38 -4.07 5.49 15.34
N ASP A 39 -2.93 5.31 14.67
CA ASP A 39 -2.27 4.02 14.52
C ASP A 39 -0.77 4.12 14.77
N THR A 40 -0.20 3.08 15.34
CA THR A 40 1.23 3.00 15.68
C THR A 40 2.01 2.05 14.77
N SER A 41 1.37 1.39 13.82
CA SER A 41 2.03 0.47 12.90
C SER A 41 3.06 1.20 12.05
N PRO A 42 4.27 0.64 11.85
CA PRO A 42 5.32 1.31 11.06
C PRO A 42 4.97 1.53 9.60
N VAL A 43 4.14 0.66 9.02
CA VAL A 43 3.81 0.68 7.59
C VAL A 43 2.30 0.58 7.41
N ALA A 44 1.77 1.29 6.41
CA ALA A 44 0.37 1.22 6.02
C ALA A 44 0.23 0.70 4.60
N VAL A 45 -0.74 -0.17 4.38
CA VAL A 45 -1.18 -0.62 3.05
C VAL A 45 -2.62 -0.18 2.86
N TRP A 46 -2.85 0.64 1.85
CA TRP A 46 -4.17 1.15 1.48
C TRP A 46 -4.69 0.35 0.30
N VAL A 47 -5.92 -0.13 0.41
CA VAL A 47 -6.58 -0.90 -0.65
C VAL A 47 -7.77 -0.11 -1.17
N ASP A 48 -7.82 0.09 -2.48
CA ASP A 48 -8.91 0.80 -3.14
C ASP A 48 -9.26 0.10 -4.46
N ASP A 49 -10.35 0.53 -5.08
CA ASP A 49 -10.70 0.08 -6.42
C ASP A 49 -9.92 0.87 -7.46
N HIS A 50 -9.48 0.20 -8.51
CA HIS A 50 -8.91 0.86 -9.68
C HIS A 50 -10.02 1.17 -10.68
N LYS A 51 -10.00 2.36 -11.26
CA LYS A 51 -11.01 2.81 -12.23
C LYS A 51 -11.11 1.93 -13.48
N ALA A 52 -10.03 1.25 -13.84
CA ALA A 52 -9.99 0.32 -14.97
C ALA A 52 -10.34 -1.13 -14.57
N GLY A 53 -10.77 -1.35 -13.34
CA GLY A 53 -11.01 -2.70 -12.78
C GLY A 53 -9.80 -3.22 -12.02
N GLY A 54 -10.02 -4.16 -11.11
CA GLY A 54 -8.98 -4.64 -10.22
C GLY A 54 -8.74 -3.70 -9.04
N LEU A 55 -7.61 -3.83 -8.38
CA LEU A 55 -7.32 -3.11 -7.15
C LEU A 55 -6.20 -2.10 -7.33
N ARG A 56 -6.29 -1.03 -6.55
CA ARG A 56 -5.25 -0.01 -6.41
C ARG A 56 -4.71 -0.05 -4.99
N TYR A 57 -3.40 -0.08 -4.88
CA TYR A 57 -2.71 -0.10 -3.60
C TYR A 57 -1.82 1.12 -3.45
N THR A 58 -1.69 1.57 -2.21
CA THR A 58 -0.65 2.51 -1.79
C THR A 58 0.03 1.92 -0.57
N VAL A 59 1.34 1.92 -0.55
CA VAL A 59 2.16 1.42 0.56
C VAL A 59 3.05 2.57 1.03
N GLY A 60 3.03 2.86 2.30
CA GLY A 60 3.81 3.96 2.83
C GLY A 60 4.19 3.77 4.29
N VAL A 61 5.19 4.54 4.73
CA VAL A 61 5.56 4.60 6.15
C VAL A 61 4.50 5.35 6.95
N ASN A 62 4.33 4.96 8.21
CA ASN A 62 3.59 5.77 9.16
C ASN A 62 4.57 6.65 9.92
N PRO A 63 4.62 7.96 9.67
CA PRO A 63 5.58 8.84 10.34
C PRO A 63 5.33 8.98 11.84
N ASN A 64 4.16 8.57 12.33
CA ASN A 64 3.81 8.60 13.75
C ASN A 64 4.26 7.35 14.51
N ALA A 65 4.78 6.34 13.82
CA ALA A 65 5.32 5.14 14.46
C ALA A 65 6.63 5.46 15.19
N ALA A 66 6.91 4.70 16.25
CA ALA A 66 8.14 4.90 17.02
C ALA A 66 9.40 4.61 16.21
N ALA A 67 9.35 3.62 15.32
CA ALA A 67 10.48 3.22 14.48
C ALA A 67 10.01 2.89 13.06
N PRO A 68 9.57 3.89 12.28
CA PRO A 68 9.18 3.66 10.89
C PRO A 68 10.39 3.25 10.06
N PRO A 69 10.22 2.42 9.02
CA PRO A 69 11.32 2.09 8.13
C PRO A 69 11.82 3.33 7.38
N ASP A 70 13.12 3.41 7.16
CA ASP A 70 13.73 4.52 6.42
C ASP A 70 13.44 4.45 4.92
N ASP A 71 13.17 3.24 4.41
CA ASP A 71 13.03 3.01 2.99
C ASP A 71 12.08 1.83 2.73
N VAL A 72 10.98 2.08 2.03
CA VAL A 72 10.01 1.04 1.66
C VAL A 72 10.26 0.43 0.29
N ARG A 73 11.28 0.87 -0.45
CA ARG A 73 11.57 0.37 -1.80
C ARG A 73 11.90 -1.12 -1.89
N PRO A 74 12.44 -1.80 -0.87
CA PRO A 74 12.52 -3.27 -0.93
C PRO A 74 11.17 -3.94 -1.16
N ALA A 75 10.10 -3.42 -0.54
CA ALA A 75 8.74 -3.90 -0.78
C ALA A 75 8.26 -3.55 -2.19
N LEU A 76 8.57 -2.35 -2.68
CA LEU A 76 8.28 -1.94 -4.04
C LEU A 76 8.86 -2.94 -5.06
N ARG A 77 10.12 -3.31 -4.90
CA ARG A 77 10.77 -4.27 -5.79
C ARG A 77 10.14 -5.66 -5.73
N ALA A 78 9.77 -6.12 -4.54
CA ALA A 78 9.12 -7.42 -4.37
C ALA A 78 7.73 -7.44 -5.04
N LEU A 79 6.95 -6.38 -4.87
CA LEU A 79 5.62 -6.26 -5.46
C LEU A 79 5.69 -6.11 -6.98
N ALA A 80 6.66 -5.35 -7.49
CA ALA A 80 6.87 -5.22 -8.92
C ALA A 80 7.25 -6.56 -9.56
N ALA A 81 8.08 -7.37 -8.90
CA ALA A 81 8.43 -8.70 -9.36
C ALA A 81 7.21 -9.65 -9.38
N ALA A 82 6.35 -9.57 -8.37
CA ALA A 82 5.12 -10.36 -8.32
C ALA A 82 4.15 -9.93 -9.44
N GLU A 83 4.00 -8.63 -9.67
CA GLU A 83 3.15 -8.11 -10.75
C GLU A 83 3.70 -8.54 -12.12
N PHE A 84 5.01 -8.52 -12.29
CA PHE A 84 5.68 -9.02 -13.50
C PHE A 84 5.37 -10.50 -13.75
N ALA A 85 5.35 -11.31 -12.72
CA ALA A 85 4.98 -12.72 -12.81
C ALA A 85 3.52 -12.92 -13.27
N HIS A 86 2.66 -11.93 -13.07
CA HIS A 86 1.30 -11.90 -13.56
C HIS A 86 1.14 -11.21 -14.93
N GLY A 87 2.25 -10.93 -15.61
CA GLY A 87 2.27 -10.40 -16.97
C GLY A 87 2.51 -8.90 -17.12
N ALA A 88 2.77 -8.19 -16.03
CA ALA A 88 3.14 -6.77 -16.10
C ALA A 88 4.53 -6.59 -16.72
N PRO A 89 4.82 -5.44 -17.34
CA PRO A 89 6.18 -5.10 -17.75
C PRO A 89 7.14 -5.07 -16.57
N ALA A 90 8.43 -5.27 -16.83
CA ALA A 90 9.46 -5.16 -15.80
C ALA A 90 9.46 -3.75 -15.18
N LEU A 91 9.89 -3.66 -13.91
CA LEU A 91 10.02 -2.38 -13.21
C LEU A 91 10.91 -1.43 -14.02
N ALA A 92 10.44 -0.20 -14.22
CA ALA A 92 11.18 0.82 -14.94
C ALA A 92 12.52 1.12 -14.26
N ALA A 93 13.55 1.38 -15.08
CA ALA A 93 14.87 1.74 -14.58
C ALA A 93 14.86 3.08 -13.83
N THR A 94 13.92 3.96 -14.16
CA THR A 94 13.75 5.25 -13.48
C THR A 94 12.72 5.11 -12.36
N PRO A 95 13.12 5.18 -11.09
CA PRO A 95 12.18 5.13 -9.97
C PRO A 95 11.21 6.33 -10.01
N GLY A 96 10.01 6.13 -9.49
CA GLY A 96 9.01 7.18 -9.34
C GLY A 96 7.92 7.18 -10.39
N THR A 97 7.99 6.30 -11.40
CA THR A 97 6.90 6.11 -12.35
C THR A 97 6.14 4.82 -12.02
N ALA A 98 4.83 4.94 -11.85
CA ALA A 98 3.95 3.82 -11.51
C ALA A 98 2.89 3.59 -12.58
N SER A 99 3.22 3.78 -13.87
CA SER A 99 2.27 3.65 -14.97
C SER A 99 2.00 2.20 -15.36
N GLU A 100 3.04 1.43 -15.63
CA GLU A 100 2.95 0.06 -16.16
C GLU A 100 3.28 -1.01 -15.12
N ASN A 101 3.94 -0.64 -14.03
CA ASN A 101 4.23 -1.49 -12.89
C ASN A 101 4.24 -0.64 -11.63
N TRP A 102 4.51 -1.24 -10.49
CA TRP A 102 4.64 -0.52 -9.22
C TRP A 102 5.72 0.55 -9.31
N GLY A 103 5.48 1.68 -8.66
CA GLY A 103 6.44 2.78 -8.67
C GLY A 103 6.19 3.74 -7.53
N GLY A 104 7.20 4.51 -7.20
CA GLY A 104 7.13 5.49 -6.13
C GLY A 104 8.49 5.83 -5.57
N ARG A 105 8.49 6.22 -4.30
CA ARG A 105 9.65 6.77 -3.62
C ARG A 105 9.98 6.02 -2.34
N GLN A 106 11.00 6.50 -1.64
CA GLN A 106 11.53 5.91 -0.41
C GLN A 106 10.47 5.75 0.68
N ALA A 107 9.57 6.72 0.83
CA ALA A 107 8.58 6.74 1.90
C ALA A 107 7.20 6.21 1.50
N VAL A 108 6.88 6.23 0.20
CA VAL A 108 5.56 5.83 -0.31
C VAL A 108 5.66 5.41 -1.77
N PHE A 109 4.91 4.36 -2.11
CA PHE A 109 4.78 3.90 -3.49
C PHE A 109 3.37 3.35 -3.75
N GLY A 110 3.04 3.14 -5.02
CA GLY A 110 1.74 2.66 -5.42
C GLY A 110 1.79 1.60 -6.51
N SER A 111 0.66 0.94 -6.69
CA SER A 111 0.43 -0.04 -7.74
C SER A 111 0.34 0.64 -9.12
N PRO A 112 0.35 -0.13 -10.23
CA PRO A 112 0.32 0.45 -11.57
C PRO A 112 -0.87 1.39 -11.79
N TRP A 113 -0.63 2.54 -12.45
CA TRP A 113 -1.67 3.54 -12.68
C TRP A 113 -2.57 3.19 -13.86
N ASN A 114 -2.04 2.53 -14.88
CA ASN A 114 -2.77 2.28 -16.12
C ASN A 114 -3.75 1.11 -16.04
N TYR A 115 -3.60 0.25 -15.03
CA TYR A 115 -4.49 -0.89 -14.81
C TYR A 115 -4.49 -1.28 -13.33
N GLY A 116 -5.50 -2.04 -12.92
CA GLY A 116 -5.58 -2.57 -11.56
C GLY A 116 -4.53 -3.66 -11.32
N SER A 117 -3.97 -3.68 -10.11
CA SER A 117 -3.08 -4.75 -9.69
C SER A 117 -3.82 -6.10 -9.72
N ARG A 118 -3.12 -7.14 -10.12
CA ARG A 118 -3.62 -8.53 -10.12
C ARG A 118 -3.29 -9.25 -8.82
N LEU A 119 -2.61 -8.57 -7.89
CA LEU A 119 -2.26 -9.14 -6.59
C LEU A 119 -3.44 -9.01 -5.63
N ALA A 120 -3.70 -10.07 -4.86
CA ALA A 120 -4.68 -10.02 -3.78
C ALA A 120 -4.13 -9.21 -2.59
N PRO A 121 -5.01 -8.59 -1.78
CA PRO A 121 -4.56 -7.83 -0.60
C PRO A 121 -3.65 -8.62 0.33
N ASP A 122 -3.96 -9.87 0.61
CA ASP A 122 -3.14 -10.71 1.50
C ASP A 122 -1.74 -10.95 0.93
N GLU A 123 -1.61 -11.07 -0.37
CA GLU A 123 -0.30 -11.22 -1.01
C GLU A 123 0.52 -9.95 -0.92
N VAL A 124 -0.11 -8.79 -1.17
CA VAL A 124 0.54 -7.48 -1.03
C VAL A 124 1.07 -7.29 0.39
N VAL A 125 0.26 -7.59 1.39
CA VAL A 125 0.66 -7.48 2.80
C VAL A 125 1.80 -8.45 3.14
N ARG A 126 1.70 -9.69 2.70
CA ARG A 126 2.72 -10.72 2.95
C ARG A 126 4.07 -10.31 2.36
N LEU A 127 4.09 -9.88 1.11
CA LEU A 127 5.32 -9.45 0.42
C LEU A 127 5.91 -8.19 1.06
N THR A 128 5.07 -7.25 1.45
CA THR A 128 5.49 -6.03 2.14
C THR A 128 6.15 -6.36 3.48
N ARG A 129 5.51 -7.21 4.27
CA ARG A 129 6.06 -7.63 5.57
C ARG A 129 7.39 -8.35 5.43
N ALA A 130 7.47 -9.29 4.50
CA ALA A 130 8.70 -10.06 4.28
C ALA A 130 9.85 -9.17 3.84
N ALA A 131 9.60 -8.22 2.93
CA ALA A 131 10.62 -7.33 2.40
C ALA A 131 11.12 -6.31 3.43
N LEU A 132 10.25 -5.84 4.32
CA LEU A 132 10.58 -4.79 5.30
C LEU A 132 10.85 -5.32 6.71
N GLY A 133 10.62 -6.58 6.96
CA GLY A 133 10.84 -7.18 8.28
C GLY A 133 9.84 -6.66 9.32
N VAL A 134 8.66 -6.37 8.92
CA VAL A 134 7.59 -5.87 9.80
C VAL A 134 6.40 -6.80 9.79
#